data_81f9fa705f728615382604edb96229ff
#
_entry.id   81f9fa705f728615382604edb96229ff
#
_cell.length_a   1.000
_cell.length_b   1.000
_cell.length_c   1.000
_cell.angle_alpha   90.00
_cell.angle_beta   90.00
_cell.angle_gamma   90.00
#
_symmetry.space_group_name_H-M   'P 1'
#
loop_
_entity.id
_entity.type
_entity.pdbx_description
1 polymer ?
#
loop_
_entity_poly.entity_id
_entity_poly.type
_entity_poly.pdbx_seq_one_letter_code
_entity_poly.pdbx_strand_id
1 'polypeptide(L)'
;ILVILQTMVSVALGASVKYYLVSPAVRVMEDGVRDEREVKHALRCASILPFAEAILIFIRWAGIAWLSVVVPLYLKGYLPFDLLIFGGNILGMTGLSGMALYYLMAENSLAPFYRECSRNGILADGAGYLRISLNEKLFAIILLIAIPPIGDLIGTIYLSIYSGVALSAIQMSFPLILLQTVIMTFLNGYLLMKGITGSVGNMSLMLKDMAKGKGDLT
;
A
#
# COMPACT_ATOMS: atom_id res chain seq x y z
N ILE A 1 -7.40 9.29 -25.46
CA ILE A 1 -6.16 10.09 -25.36
C ILE A 1 -6.00 10.63 -23.92
N LEU A 2 -7.01 11.31 -23.35
CA LEU A 2 -6.93 11.91 -22.00
C LEU A 2 -6.57 10.88 -20.91
N VAL A 3 -7.22 9.71 -20.92
CA VAL A 3 -6.97 8.62 -19.96
C VAL A 3 -5.53 8.10 -20.06
N ILE A 4 -5.01 7.94 -21.27
CA ILE A 4 -3.64 7.48 -21.49
C ILE A 4 -2.64 8.51 -20.95
N LEU A 5 -2.79 9.80 -21.31
CA LEU A 5 -1.92 10.87 -20.85
C LEU A 5 -1.89 10.96 -19.32
N GLN A 6 -3.05 10.89 -18.70
CA GLN A 6 -3.20 10.93 -17.25
C GLN A 6 -2.57 9.71 -16.57
N THR A 7 -2.75 8.52 -17.15
CA THR A 7 -2.09 7.32 -16.63
C THR A 7 -0.57 7.47 -16.68
N MET A 8 -0.04 7.99 -17.81
CA MET A 8 1.40 8.24 -17.94
C MET A 8 1.90 9.26 -16.92
N VAL A 9 1.19 10.37 -16.71
CA VAL A 9 1.55 11.39 -15.70
C VAL A 9 1.51 10.80 -14.29
N SER A 10 0.47 10.06 -13.96
CA SER A 10 0.33 9.40 -12.66
C SER A 10 1.43 8.37 -12.39
N VAL A 11 1.81 7.59 -13.41
CA VAL A 11 2.91 6.62 -13.30
C VAL A 11 4.25 7.34 -13.16
N ALA A 12 4.50 8.40 -13.93
CA ALA A 12 5.73 9.18 -13.85
C ALA A 12 5.89 9.85 -12.48
N LEU A 13 4.82 10.44 -11.93
CA LEU A 13 4.83 10.99 -10.57
C LEU A 13 5.14 9.93 -9.52
N GLY A 14 4.46 8.78 -9.57
CA GLY A 14 4.71 7.68 -8.65
C GLY A 14 6.14 7.16 -8.74
N ALA A 15 6.67 6.97 -9.96
CA ALA A 15 8.04 6.55 -10.19
C ALA A 15 9.06 7.58 -9.65
N SER A 16 8.79 8.88 -9.81
CA SER A 16 9.68 9.95 -9.30
C SER A 16 9.72 9.97 -7.78
N VAL A 17 8.58 9.87 -7.10
CA VAL A 17 8.51 9.79 -5.64
C VAL A 17 9.23 8.53 -5.13
N LYS A 18 8.97 7.40 -5.76
CA LYS A 18 9.63 6.13 -5.43
C LYS A 18 11.14 6.22 -5.60
N TYR A 19 11.61 6.73 -6.73
CA TYR A 19 13.03 6.92 -6.99
C TYR A 19 13.69 7.81 -5.92
N TYR A 20 13.06 8.93 -5.57
CA TYR A 20 13.57 9.83 -4.55
C TYR A 20 13.68 9.18 -3.18
N LEU A 21 12.68 8.39 -2.76
CA LEU A 21 12.65 7.74 -1.46
C LEU A 21 13.52 6.47 -1.38
N VAL A 22 13.72 5.76 -2.49
CA VAL A 22 14.51 4.50 -2.53
C VAL A 22 15.98 4.77 -2.78
N SER A 23 16.32 5.77 -3.59
CA SER A 23 17.70 6.07 -4.00
C SER A 23 18.69 6.15 -2.85
N PRO A 24 18.41 6.79 -1.69
CA PRO A 24 19.32 6.81 -0.56
C PRO A 24 19.59 5.40 0.00
N ALA A 25 18.57 4.55 0.09
CA ALA A 25 18.73 3.19 0.59
C ALA A 25 19.57 2.31 -0.36
N VAL A 26 19.37 2.47 -1.67
CA VAL A 26 20.17 1.77 -2.70
C VAL A 26 21.62 2.18 -2.62
N ARG A 27 21.93 3.48 -2.53
CA ARG A 27 23.32 3.96 -2.37
C ARG A 27 24.00 3.38 -1.15
N VAL A 28 23.34 3.35 0.00
CA VAL A 28 23.90 2.76 1.21
C VAL A 28 24.18 1.26 1.03
N MET A 29 23.33 0.54 0.28
CA MET A 29 23.55 -0.88 0.00
C MET A 29 24.68 -1.14 -1.00
N GLU A 30 24.88 -0.26 -2.00
CA GLU A 30 25.91 -0.40 -3.03
C GLU A 30 27.30 0.07 -2.53
N ASP A 31 27.34 1.23 -1.87
CA ASP A 31 28.60 1.86 -1.44
C ASP A 31 29.06 1.40 -0.04
N GLY A 32 28.22 0.68 0.67
CA GLY A 32 28.39 0.34 2.08
C GLY A 32 28.12 1.52 3.02
N VAL A 33 28.19 1.23 4.32
CA VAL A 33 27.98 2.23 5.39
C VAL A 33 29.24 3.08 5.54
N ARG A 34 29.30 4.23 4.90
CA ARG A 34 30.42 5.16 4.98
C ARG A 34 30.18 6.33 5.93
N ASP A 35 28.96 6.87 5.97
CA ASP A 35 28.56 8.00 6.81
C ASP A 35 27.25 7.70 7.54
N GLU A 36 27.27 7.86 8.86
CA GLU A 36 26.10 7.69 9.74
C GLU A 36 24.95 8.62 9.36
N ARG A 37 25.23 9.83 8.87
CA ARG A 37 24.21 10.79 8.44
C ARG A 37 23.46 10.34 7.19
N GLU A 38 24.19 9.76 6.23
CA GLU A 38 23.59 9.22 5.01
C GLU A 38 22.69 8.03 5.33
N VAL A 39 23.09 7.16 6.25
CA VAL A 39 22.28 6.02 6.68
C VAL A 39 21.03 6.47 7.42
N LYS A 40 21.13 7.46 8.31
CA LYS A 40 19.97 8.05 9.00
C LYS A 40 18.99 8.68 8.01
N HIS A 41 19.49 9.37 6.98
CA HIS A 41 18.65 9.90 5.91
C HIS A 41 17.99 8.79 5.10
N ALA A 42 18.72 7.75 4.71
CA ALA A 42 18.20 6.60 4.00
C ALA A 42 17.11 5.85 4.81
N LEU A 43 17.33 5.66 6.12
CA LEU A 43 16.35 5.07 7.02
C LEU A 43 15.06 5.89 7.10
N ARG A 44 15.18 7.22 7.17
CA ARG A 44 14.03 8.11 7.17
C ARG A 44 13.24 8.01 5.85
N CYS A 45 13.91 8.08 4.72
CA CYS A 45 13.28 7.93 3.41
C CYS A 45 12.62 6.55 3.26
N ALA A 46 13.32 5.48 3.66
CA ALA A 46 12.81 4.12 3.62
C ALA A 46 11.56 3.94 4.52
N SER A 47 11.51 4.58 5.70
CA SER A 47 10.35 4.49 6.59
C SER A 47 9.10 5.21 6.05
N ILE A 48 9.27 6.22 5.20
CA ILE A 48 8.17 6.97 4.58
C ILE A 48 7.63 6.25 3.33
N LEU A 49 8.46 5.48 2.64
CA LEU A 49 8.11 4.86 1.34
C LEU A 49 6.82 4.02 1.39
N PRO A 50 6.58 3.12 2.36
CA PRO A 50 5.34 2.32 2.38
C PRO A 50 4.08 3.20 2.47
N PHE A 51 4.12 4.29 3.23
CA PHE A 51 3.01 5.25 3.34
C PHE A 51 2.82 6.04 2.05
N ALA A 52 3.91 6.50 1.45
CA ALA A 52 3.86 7.24 0.19
C ALA A 52 3.24 6.38 -0.92
N GLU A 53 3.63 5.12 -1.06
CA GLU A 53 3.06 4.18 -2.03
C GLU A 53 1.57 3.93 -1.77
N ALA A 54 1.18 3.72 -0.50
CA ALA A 54 -0.22 3.55 -0.13
C ALA A 54 -1.08 4.77 -0.49
N ILE A 55 -0.61 5.98 -0.14
CA ILE A 55 -1.33 7.23 -0.44
C ILE A 55 -1.40 7.47 -1.95
N LEU A 56 -0.31 7.25 -2.68
CA LEU A 56 -0.26 7.45 -4.13
C LEU A 56 -1.23 6.54 -4.87
N ILE A 57 -1.36 5.27 -4.46
CA ILE A 57 -2.32 4.36 -5.08
C ILE A 57 -3.77 4.78 -4.80
N PHE A 58 -4.05 5.25 -3.57
CA PHE A 58 -5.37 5.77 -3.24
C PHE A 58 -5.73 7.01 -4.07
N ILE A 59 -4.84 8.00 -4.15
CA ILE A 59 -5.04 9.20 -4.97
C ILE A 59 -5.24 8.83 -6.43
N ARG A 60 -4.52 7.84 -6.93
CA ARG A 60 -4.63 7.38 -8.31
C ARG A 60 -6.01 6.83 -8.62
N TRP A 61 -6.58 6.02 -7.75
CA TRP A 61 -7.90 5.41 -7.96
C TRP A 61 -9.04 6.33 -7.54
N ALA A 62 -9.06 6.79 -6.30
CA ALA A 62 -10.14 7.60 -5.75
C ALA A 62 -10.20 9.02 -6.32
N GLY A 63 -9.04 9.60 -6.66
CA GLY A 63 -8.94 10.96 -7.19
C GLY A 63 -8.82 10.97 -8.71
N ILE A 64 -7.66 10.56 -9.20
CA ILE A 64 -7.28 10.76 -10.60
C ILE A 64 -8.18 9.92 -11.54
N ALA A 65 -8.41 8.64 -11.27
CA ALA A 65 -9.25 7.81 -12.13
C ALA A 65 -10.71 8.29 -12.13
N TRP A 66 -11.24 8.69 -10.98
CA TRP A 66 -12.59 9.24 -10.87
C TRP A 66 -12.75 10.54 -11.67
N LEU A 67 -11.84 11.51 -11.46
CA LEU A 67 -11.87 12.81 -12.14
C LEU A 67 -11.70 12.71 -13.66
N SER A 68 -10.98 11.72 -14.15
CA SER A 68 -10.67 11.62 -15.59
C SER A 68 -11.56 10.68 -16.37
N VAL A 69 -12.22 9.75 -15.73
CA VAL A 69 -13.09 8.78 -16.39
C VAL A 69 -14.55 9.08 -16.07
N VAL A 70 -14.92 9.08 -14.78
CA VAL A 70 -16.32 9.14 -14.36
C VAL A 70 -16.90 10.55 -14.51
N VAL A 71 -16.16 11.57 -14.04
CA VAL A 71 -16.62 12.98 -14.12
C VAL A 71 -16.81 13.46 -15.57
N PRO A 72 -15.92 13.22 -16.53
CA PRO A 72 -16.15 13.59 -17.91
C PRO A 72 -17.35 12.90 -18.58
N LEU A 73 -17.63 11.63 -18.21
CA LEU A 73 -18.81 10.93 -18.69
C LEU A 73 -20.11 11.55 -18.15
N TYR A 74 -20.10 11.96 -16.88
CA TYR A 74 -21.19 12.72 -16.28
C TYR A 74 -21.39 14.08 -16.94
N LEU A 75 -20.33 14.87 -17.12
CA LEU A 75 -20.41 16.20 -17.75
C LEU A 75 -20.89 16.16 -19.20
N LYS A 76 -20.68 15.03 -19.89
CA LYS A 76 -21.19 14.80 -21.25
C LYS A 76 -22.62 14.27 -21.28
N GLY A 77 -23.26 14.08 -20.13
CA GLY A 77 -24.62 13.55 -20.00
C GLY A 77 -24.73 12.04 -20.27
N TYR A 78 -23.63 11.30 -20.30
CA TYR A 78 -23.63 9.85 -20.49
C TYR A 78 -23.94 9.08 -19.19
N LEU A 79 -23.75 9.72 -18.05
CA LEU A 79 -24.01 9.12 -16.74
C LEU A 79 -24.93 10.01 -15.91
N PRO A 80 -25.96 9.47 -15.23
CA PRO A 80 -26.74 10.20 -14.24
C PRO A 80 -25.88 10.43 -12.96
N PHE A 81 -26.34 11.38 -12.14
CA PHE A 81 -25.63 11.78 -10.91
C PHE A 81 -25.38 10.61 -9.95
N ASP A 82 -26.35 9.70 -9.81
CA ASP A 82 -26.20 8.53 -8.93
C ASP A 82 -25.06 7.61 -9.37
N LEU A 83 -24.89 7.42 -10.68
CA LEU A 83 -23.76 6.65 -11.22
C LEU A 83 -22.41 7.39 -11.09
N LEU A 84 -22.40 8.72 -11.06
CA LEU A 84 -21.22 9.50 -10.72
C LEU A 84 -20.76 9.19 -9.28
N ILE A 85 -21.71 9.22 -8.32
CA ILE A 85 -21.40 8.91 -6.90
C ILE A 85 -20.98 7.45 -6.74
N PHE A 86 -21.70 6.52 -7.37
CA PHE A 86 -21.37 5.10 -7.32
C PHE A 86 -20.00 4.78 -7.92
N GLY A 87 -19.65 5.39 -9.04
CA GLY A 87 -18.33 5.27 -9.65
C GLY A 87 -17.21 5.79 -8.73
N GLY A 88 -17.46 6.90 -8.03
CA GLY A 88 -16.56 7.41 -6.99
C GLY A 88 -16.40 6.44 -5.82
N ASN A 89 -17.48 5.82 -5.37
CA ASN A 89 -17.45 4.82 -4.31
C ASN A 89 -16.60 3.60 -4.71
N ILE A 90 -16.87 2.99 -5.87
CA ILE A 90 -16.10 1.82 -6.35
C ILE A 90 -14.61 2.14 -6.48
N LEU A 91 -14.27 3.27 -7.12
CA LEU A 91 -12.87 3.67 -7.29
C LEU A 91 -12.21 4.00 -5.95
N GLY A 92 -12.93 4.61 -5.02
CA GLY A 92 -12.48 4.86 -3.65
C GLY A 92 -12.19 3.57 -2.88
N MET A 93 -13.09 2.61 -2.94
CA MET A 93 -12.94 1.31 -2.28
C MET A 93 -11.81 0.47 -2.92
N THR A 94 -11.68 0.52 -4.25
CA THR A 94 -10.54 -0.08 -4.96
C THR A 94 -9.22 0.56 -4.52
N GLY A 95 -9.18 1.89 -4.38
CA GLY A 95 -8.03 2.62 -3.86
C GLY A 95 -7.66 2.21 -2.44
N LEU A 96 -8.64 2.09 -1.55
CA LEU A 96 -8.43 1.62 -0.17
C LEU A 96 -7.89 0.19 -0.11
N SER A 97 -8.45 -0.73 -0.91
CA SER A 97 -7.91 -2.11 -1.03
C SER A 97 -6.46 -2.11 -1.51
N GLY A 98 -6.14 -1.25 -2.46
CA GLY A 98 -4.79 -1.07 -2.99
C GLY A 98 -3.80 -0.53 -1.95
N MET A 99 -4.22 0.33 -1.03
CA MET A 99 -3.34 0.91 -0.01
C MET A 99 -2.63 -0.16 0.82
N ALA A 100 -3.37 -1.15 1.34
CA ALA A 100 -2.79 -2.24 2.13
C ALA A 100 -1.77 -3.04 1.32
N LEU A 101 -2.13 -3.39 0.08
CA LEU A 101 -1.27 -4.16 -0.82
C LEU A 101 0.05 -3.42 -1.11
N TYR A 102 -0.02 -2.16 -1.54
CA TYR A 102 1.17 -1.38 -1.90
C TYR A 102 2.03 -1.03 -0.69
N TYR A 103 1.41 -0.77 0.48
CA TYR A 103 2.13 -0.63 1.74
C TYR A 103 2.98 -1.87 2.04
N LEU A 104 2.36 -3.06 2.02
CA LEU A 104 3.05 -4.32 2.31
C LEU A 104 4.11 -4.68 1.27
N MET A 105 3.85 -4.41 -0.01
CA MET A 105 4.84 -4.61 -1.07
C MET A 105 6.07 -3.73 -0.87
N ALA A 106 5.88 -2.44 -0.59
CA ALA A 106 6.96 -1.49 -0.35
C ALA A 106 7.78 -1.89 0.89
N GLU A 107 7.10 -2.24 2.00
CA GLU A 107 7.77 -2.68 3.23
C GLU A 107 8.60 -3.96 3.01
N ASN A 108 8.04 -4.96 2.33
CA ASN A 108 8.76 -6.19 2.02
C ASN A 108 9.95 -5.96 1.08
N SER A 109 9.87 -4.98 0.17
CA SER A 109 10.98 -4.64 -0.72
C SER A 109 12.16 -3.98 0.01
N LEU A 110 11.89 -3.33 1.14
CA LEU A 110 12.91 -2.70 1.98
C LEU A 110 13.54 -3.65 3.02
N ALA A 111 13.01 -4.87 3.16
CA ALA A 111 13.52 -5.83 4.14
C ALA A 111 15.05 -6.11 4.03
N PRO A 112 15.67 -6.22 2.83
CA PRO A 112 17.11 -6.38 2.70
C PRO A 112 17.89 -5.19 3.27
N PHE A 113 17.45 -3.96 3.00
CA PHE A 113 18.05 -2.75 3.51
C PHE A 113 18.01 -2.68 5.04
N TYR A 114 16.84 -2.96 5.66
CA TYR A 114 16.72 -2.97 7.13
C TYR A 114 17.59 -4.06 7.78
N ARG A 115 17.76 -5.22 7.12
CA ARG A 115 18.68 -6.27 7.61
C ARG A 115 20.11 -5.80 7.61
N GLU A 116 20.54 -5.12 6.57
CA GLU A 116 21.90 -4.62 6.47
C GLU A 116 22.19 -3.55 7.52
N CYS A 117 21.26 -2.60 7.71
CA CYS A 117 21.36 -1.61 8.78
C CYS A 117 21.40 -2.26 10.17
N SER A 118 20.61 -3.32 10.40
CA SER A 118 20.61 -4.07 11.67
C SER A 118 21.94 -4.78 11.93
N ARG A 119 22.53 -5.39 10.90
CA ARG A 119 23.84 -6.07 11.01
C ARG A 119 24.96 -5.10 11.39
N ASN A 120 24.84 -3.86 10.93
CA ASN A 120 25.81 -2.80 11.22
C ASN A 120 25.48 -2.01 12.52
N GLY A 121 24.56 -2.50 13.34
CA GLY A 121 24.21 -1.90 14.64
C GLY A 121 23.44 -0.57 14.58
N ILE A 122 23.12 -0.05 13.38
CA ILE A 122 22.59 1.30 13.18
C ILE A 122 21.12 1.41 13.58
N LEU A 123 20.38 0.31 13.64
CA LEU A 123 18.95 0.30 14.04
C LEU A 123 18.72 0.45 15.55
N ALA A 124 19.77 0.29 16.38
CA ALA A 124 19.65 0.33 17.84
C ALA A 124 19.46 1.76 18.39
N ASP A 125 19.97 2.76 17.70
CA ASP A 125 20.01 4.14 18.17
C ASP A 125 18.83 4.96 17.64
N GLY A 126 17.61 4.70 18.05
CA GLY A 126 16.49 5.66 18.05
C GLY A 126 16.40 6.71 16.92
N ALA A 127 17.00 6.47 15.78
CA ALA A 127 17.01 7.39 14.65
C ALA A 127 15.57 7.56 14.17
N GLY A 128 14.94 8.67 14.49
CA GLY A 128 13.58 9.15 14.25
C GLY A 128 12.86 8.70 12.97
N TYR A 129 12.76 7.39 12.74
CA TYR A 129 11.99 6.78 11.68
C TYR A 129 10.61 6.37 12.21
N LEU A 130 9.62 6.48 11.34
CA LEU A 130 8.24 6.10 11.64
C LEU A 130 8.18 4.60 11.96
N ARG A 131 8.04 4.27 13.24
CA ARG A 131 7.75 2.90 13.69
C ARG A 131 6.26 2.82 14.01
N ILE A 132 5.54 2.02 13.24
CA ILE A 132 4.20 1.57 13.62
C ILE A 132 4.36 0.24 14.35
N SER A 133 3.70 0.10 15.48
CA SER A 133 3.68 -1.18 16.20
C SER A 133 3.04 -2.26 15.32
N LEU A 134 3.44 -3.53 15.54
CA LEU A 134 2.88 -4.65 14.78
C LEU A 134 1.35 -4.72 14.92
N ASN A 135 0.83 -4.43 16.12
CA ASN A 135 -0.61 -4.47 16.40
C ASN A 135 -1.36 -3.37 15.62
N GLU A 136 -0.84 -2.14 15.61
CA GLU A 136 -1.44 -1.03 14.83
C GLU A 136 -1.42 -1.34 13.33
N LYS A 137 -0.31 -1.91 12.84
CA LYS A 137 -0.19 -2.33 11.44
C LYS A 137 -1.20 -3.42 11.10
N LEU A 138 -1.31 -4.46 11.91
CA LEU A 138 -2.28 -5.54 11.73
C LEU A 138 -3.70 -4.99 11.70
N PHE A 139 -4.05 -4.13 12.65
CA PHE A 139 -5.36 -3.51 12.74
C PHE A 139 -5.67 -2.66 11.50
N ALA A 140 -4.74 -1.79 11.07
CA ALA A 140 -4.90 -0.98 9.87
C ALA A 140 -5.09 -1.84 8.60
N ILE A 141 -4.32 -2.91 8.43
CA ILE A 141 -4.43 -3.81 7.28
C ILE A 141 -5.76 -4.54 7.28
N ILE A 142 -6.22 -5.03 8.45
CA ILE A 142 -7.53 -5.69 8.57
C ILE A 142 -8.66 -4.72 8.19
N LEU A 143 -8.60 -3.48 8.66
CA LEU A 143 -9.57 -2.46 8.28
C LEU A 143 -9.55 -2.17 6.77
N LEU A 144 -8.36 -2.02 6.17
CA LEU A 144 -8.20 -1.77 4.73
C LEU A 144 -8.64 -2.96 3.85
N ILE A 145 -8.71 -4.16 4.39
CA ILE A 145 -9.26 -5.34 3.71
C ILE A 145 -10.79 -5.42 3.90
N ALA A 146 -11.29 -5.10 5.10
CA ALA A 146 -12.70 -5.28 5.45
C ALA A 146 -13.61 -4.14 4.97
N ILE A 147 -13.13 -2.88 5.02
CA ILE A 147 -13.94 -1.70 4.67
C ILE A 147 -14.36 -1.69 3.19
N PRO A 148 -13.47 -1.97 2.20
CA PRO A 148 -13.84 -1.86 0.79
C PRO A 148 -15.01 -2.73 0.35
N PRO A 149 -15.07 -4.04 0.64
CA PRO A 149 -16.21 -4.86 0.23
C PRO A 149 -17.52 -4.42 0.90
N ILE A 150 -17.45 -3.93 2.14
CA ILE A 150 -18.62 -3.37 2.83
C ILE A 150 -19.09 -2.08 2.15
N GLY A 151 -18.15 -1.19 1.81
CA GLY A 151 -18.44 0.06 1.11
C GLY A 151 -19.01 -0.17 -0.28
N ASP A 152 -18.48 -1.13 -1.04
CA ASP A 152 -18.99 -1.52 -2.34
C ASP A 152 -20.40 -2.12 -2.24
N LEU A 153 -20.66 -2.94 -1.22
CA LEU A 153 -21.98 -3.51 -0.97
C LEU A 153 -23.00 -2.41 -0.61
N ILE A 154 -22.63 -1.49 0.28
CA ILE A 154 -23.51 -0.35 0.65
C ILE A 154 -23.79 0.51 -0.57
N GLY A 155 -22.78 0.85 -1.39
CA GLY A 155 -22.95 1.61 -2.62
C GLY A 155 -23.89 0.91 -3.62
N THR A 156 -23.77 -0.40 -3.75
CA THR A 156 -24.63 -1.22 -4.62
C THR A 156 -26.08 -1.22 -4.14
N ILE A 157 -26.30 -1.38 -2.84
CA ILE A 157 -27.64 -1.31 -2.23
C ILE A 157 -28.25 0.09 -2.42
N TYR A 158 -27.46 1.14 -2.16
CA TYR A 158 -27.90 2.52 -2.38
C TYR A 158 -28.36 2.74 -3.81
N LEU A 159 -27.57 2.33 -4.80
CA LEU A 159 -27.91 2.46 -6.21
C LEU A 159 -29.21 1.73 -6.56
N SER A 160 -29.42 0.53 -6.02
CA SER A 160 -30.63 -0.26 -6.25
C SER A 160 -31.89 0.43 -5.69
N ILE A 161 -31.80 0.99 -4.49
CA ILE A 161 -32.96 1.57 -3.79
C ILE A 161 -33.33 2.95 -4.33
N TYR A 162 -32.32 3.81 -4.55
CA TYR A 162 -32.57 5.23 -4.83
C TYR A 162 -32.53 5.59 -6.31
N SER A 163 -31.76 4.85 -7.12
CA SER A 163 -31.61 5.18 -8.55
C SER A 163 -32.54 4.38 -9.46
N GLY A 164 -33.37 3.50 -8.90
CA GLY A 164 -34.30 2.65 -9.68
C GLY A 164 -33.60 1.70 -10.66
N VAL A 165 -32.28 1.50 -10.51
CA VAL A 165 -31.53 0.55 -11.33
C VAL A 165 -31.99 -0.86 -10.97
N ALA A 166 -32.46 -1.61 -11.97
CA ALA A 166 -32.94 -2.96 -11.76
C ALA A 166 -31.89 -3.82 -11.05
N LEU A 167 -32.32 -4.56 -10.03
CA LEU A 167 -31.45 -5.45 -9.26
C LEU A 167 -30.69 -6.44 -10.17
N SER A 168 -31.30 -6.85 -11.29
CA SER A 168 -30.68 -7.70 -12.31
C SER A 168 -29.44 -7.08 -12.96
N ALA A 169 -29.41 -5.75 -13.13
CA ALA A 169 -28.22 -5.06 -13.67
C ALA A 169 -27.08 -5.00 -12.65
N ILE A 170 -27.42 -5.03 -11.36
CA ILE A 170 -26.47 -4.98 -10.26
C ILE A 170 -25.97 -6.38 -9.87
N GLN A 171 -26.75 -7.43 -10.14
CA GLN A 171 -26.39 -8.81 -9.81
C GLN A 171 -25.02 -9.24 -10.37
N MET A 172 -24.61 -8.71 -11.52
CA MET A 172 -23.27 -8.95 -12.09
C MET A 172 -22.15 -8.32 -11.28
N SER A 173 -22.43 -7.29 -10.48
CA SER A 173 -21.38 -6.62 -9.65
C SER A 173 -21.00 -7.48 -8.45
N PHE A 174 -21.90 -8.28 -7.89
CA PHE A 174 -21.65 -9.10 -6.70
C PHE A 174 -20.51 -10.11 -6.88
N PRO A 175 -20.49 -10.96 -7.94
CA PRO A 175 -19.39 -11.88 -8.15
C PRO A 175 -18.05 -11.18 -8.41
N LEU A 176 -18.05 -9.99 -9.03
CA LEU A 176 -16.85 -9.19 -9.24
C LEU A 176 -16.31 -8.62 -7.93
N ILE A 177 -17.17 -8.06 -7.08
CA ILE A 177 -16.81 -7.57 -5.75
C ILE A 177 -16.27 -8.73 -4.89
N LEU A 178 -16.95 -9.88 -4.92
CA LEU A 178 -16.50 -11.07 -4.19
C LEU A 178 -15.14 -11.55 -4.68
N LEU A 179 -14.94 -11.65 -5.99
CA LEU A 179 -13.68 -12.06 -6.60
C LEU A 179 -12.55 -11.10 -6.23
N GLN A 180 -12.78 -9.79 -6.35
CA GLN A 180 -11.81 -8.77 -5.95
C GLN A 180 -11.46 -8.91 -4.47
N THR A 181 -12.45 -9.06 -3.59
CA THR A 181 -12.26 -9.25 -2.15
C THR A 181 -11.40 -10.47 -1.84
N VAL A 182 -11.72 -11.60 -2.46
CA VAL A 182 -10.95 -12.85 -2.28
C VAL A 182 -9.50 -12.65 -2.73
N ILE A 183 -9.29 -12.13 -3.93
CA ILE A 183 -7.94 -11.89 -4.46
C ILE A 183 -7.15 -10.94 -3.54
N MET A 184 -7.73 -9.82 -3.14
CA MET A 184 -7.07 -8.84 -2.27
C MET A 184 -6.78 -9.40 -0.88
N THR A 185 -7.68 -10.19 -0.31
CA THR A 185 -7.46 -10.86 0.98
C THR A 185 -6.29 -11.85 0.91
N PHE A 186 -6.24 -12.68 -0.14
CA PHE A 186 -5.13 -13.61 -0.33
C PHE A 186 -3.80 -12.90 -0.54
N LEU A 187 -3.74 -11.89 -1.38
CA LEU A 187 -2.51 -11.14 -1.67
C LEU A 187 -1.99 -10.42 -0.41
N ASN A 188 -2.87 -9.69 0.28
CA ASN A 188 -2.51 -8.98 1.51
C ASN A 188 -2.11 -9.96 2.61
N GLY A 189 -2.86 -11.06 2.79
CA GLY A 189 -2.54 -12.11 3.75
C GLY A 189 -1.17 -12.75 3.47
N TYR A 190 -0.87 -13.10 2.22
CA TYR A 190 0.42 -13.64 1.82
C TYR A 190 1.58 -12.67 2.11
N LEU A 191 1.44 -11.40 1.73
CA LEU A 191 2.47 -10.39 1.95
C LEU A 191 2.69 -10.11 3.44
N LEU A 192 1.62 -10.07 4.23
CA LEU A 192 1.68 -9.92 5.67
C LEU A 192 2.41 -11.10 6.34
N MET A 193 2.05 -12.33 5.99
CA MET A 193 2.72 -13.54 6.46
C MET A 193 4.21 -13.53 6.11
N LYS A 194 4.56 -13.17 4.87
CA LYS A 194 5.94 -13.05 4.43
C LYS A 194 6.74 -12.04 5.27
N GLY A 195 6.15 -10.89 5.57
CA GLY A 195 6.77 -9.85 6.42
C GLY A 195 6.99 -10.33 7.85
N ILE A 196 5.98 -10.95 8.47
CA ILE A 196 6.06 -11.49 9.84
C ILE A 196 7.08 -12.64 9.93
N THR A 197 6.99 -13.61 9.03
CA THR A 197 7.88 -14.76 9.02
C THR A 197 9.34 -14.36 8.83
N GLY A 198 9.59 -13.36 7.97
CA GLY A 198 10.92 -12.80 7.79
C GLY A 198 11.47 -12.16 9.08
N SER A 199 10.66 -11.41 9.81
CA SER A 199 11.05 -10.77 11.07
C SER A 199 11.30 -11.79 12.16
N VAL A 200 10.41 -12.77 12.34
CA VAL A 200 10.56 -13.85 13.34
C VAL A 200 11.75 -14.75 13.03
N GLY A 201 11.98 -15.06 11.75
CA GLY A 201 13.15 -15.84 11.33
C GLY A 201 14.47 -15.14 11.68
N ASN A 202 14.54 -13.83 11.48
CA ASN A 202 15.73 -13.04 11.85
C ASN A 202 15.95 -13.02 13.38
N MET A 203 14.89 -12.84 14.17
CA MET A 203 14.99 -12.92 15.64
C MET A 203 15.47 -14.30 16.10
N SER A 204 14.96 -15.38 15.52
CA SER A 204 15.39 -16.74 15.81
C SER A 204 16.86 -16.97 15.51
N LEU A 205 17.37 -16.43 14.39
CA LEU A 205 18.78 -16.50 14.04
C LEU A 205 19.65 -15.71 15.02
N MET A 206 19.26 -14.49 15.39
CA MET A 206 19.97 -13.68 16.39
C MET A 206 20.03 -14.38 17.75
N LEU A 207 18.93 -14.95 18.22
CA LEU A 207 18.89 -15.71 19.47
C LEU A 207 19.80 -16.95 19.41
N LYS A 208 19.83 -17.64 18.27
CA LYS A 208 20.70 -18.80 18.06
C LYS A 208 22.19 -18.43 18.04
N ASP A 209 22.54 -17.28 17.49
CA ASP A 209 23.91 -16.78 17.46
C ASP A 209 24.35 -16.31 18.86
N MET A 210 23.47 -15.65 19.62
CA MET A 210 23.70 -15.34 21.03
C MET A 210 23.91 -16.61 21.87
N ALA A 211 23.07 -17.64 21.69
CA ALA A 211 23.17 -18.91 22.41
C ALA A 211 24.48 -19.67 22.09
N LYS A 212 25.07 -19.44 20.91
CA LYS A 212 26.37 -20.04 20.52
C LYS A 212 27.59 -19.23 20.98
N GLY A 213 27.40 -18.17 21.77
CA GLY A 213 28.48 -17.31 22.23
C GLY A 213 29.14 -16.49 21.14
N LYS A 214 28.52 -16.37 19.94
CA LYS A 214 28.98 -15.57 18.83
C LYS A 214 28.33 -14.18 18.77
N GLY A 215 27.43 -13.89 19.70
CA GLY A 215 26.81 -12.58 19.84
C GLY A 215 27.79 -11.64 20.54
N ASP A 216 28.37 -10.72 19.79
CA ASP A 216 29.09 -9.60 20.37
C ASP A 216 28.04 -8.71 21.04
N LEU A 217 28.13 -8.59 22.37
CA LEU A 217 27.22 -7.81 23.22
C LEU A 217 27.72 -6.36 23.39
N THR A 218 28.69 -5.91 22.57
CA THR A 218 29.21 -4.54 22.58
C THR A 218 28.46 -3.61 21.64
#